data_12c510e7eca96c8a34d65128629f619a
#
_entry.id   12c510e7eca96c8a34d65128629f619a
#
_cell.length_a   1.000
_cell.length_b   1.000
_cell.length_c   1.000
_cell.angle_alpha   90.00
_cell.angle_beta   90.00
_cell.angle_gamma   90.00
#
_symmetry.space_group_name_H-M   'P 1'
#
loop_
_entity.id
_entity.type
_entity.pdbx_description
1 polymer ?
#
loop_
_entity_poly.entity_id
_entity_poly.type
_entity_poly.pdbx_seq_one_letter_code
_entity_poly.pdbx_strand_id
1 'polypeptide(L)'
;MKTYLIGSLLLLSASAASAQDQDPCDNNLIQKQVDSLKNIFLKNGFMIMQEANVAMESESELPVIVPMKMGANYQVVFIGDVHSQSYEVRMFDFNEKQVYHRKSNYSDHKDNIITYSYVPQMSEYHMIRPVQVNNKQKKNLCGYFILLKKK
;
A
#
# COMPACT_ATOMS: atom_id res chain seq x y z
N MET A 1 61.22 47.06 -8.48
CA MET A 1 60.29 46.46 -7.49
C MET A 1 59.17 45.82 -8.23
N LYS A 2 59.11 44.45 -8.25
CA LYS A 2 58.02 43.70 -8.91
C LYS A 2 57.20 43.10 -7.81
N THR A 3 55.93 43.58 -7.73
CA THR A 3 54.93 43.10 -6.77
C THR A 3 54.13 41.96 -7.43
N TYR A 4 54.22 40.75 -6.91
CA TYR A 4 53.42 39.60 -7.33
C TYR A 4 52.17 39.53 -6.46
N LEU A 5 51.01 39.70 -7.07
CA LEU A 5 49.68 39.45 -6.50
C LEU A 5 49.38 37.95 -6.65
N ILE A 6 49.33 37.23 -5.53
CA ILE A 6 48.89 35.84 -5.49
C ILE A 6 47.37 35.85 -5.28
N GLY A 7 46.63 35.53 -6.36
CA GLY A 7 45.18 35.32 -6.31
C GLY A 7 44.87 33.96 -5.74
N SER A 8 44.25 33.94 -4.55
CA SER A 8 43.80 32.72 -3.89
C SER A 8 42.45 32.30 -4.50
N LEU A 9 42.41 31.19 -5.25
CA LEU A 9 41.22 30.62 -5.84
C LEU A 9 40.55 29.71 -4.83
N LEU A 10 39.45 30.19 -4.19
CA LEU A 10 38.61 29.42 -3.31
C LEU A 10 37.69 28.49 -4.15
N LEU A 11 38.01 27.19 -4.16
CA LEU A 11 37.17 26.14 -4.69
C LEU A 11 36.01 25.87 -3.70
N LEU A 12 34.80 26.36 -4.00
CA LEU A 12 33.59 25.95 -3.33
C LEU A 12 33.18 24.55 -3.84
N SER A 13 33.44 23.52 -3.06
CA SER A 13 32.91 22.19 -3.27
C SER A 13 31.40 22.18 -2.85
N ALA A 14 30.51 22.23 -3.81
CA ALA A 14 29.08 21.98 -3.59
C ALA A 14 28.86 20.49 -3.32
N SER A 15 28.67 20.13 -2.06
CA SER A 15 28.22 18.79 -1.67
C SER A 15 26.75 18.68 -2.09
N ALA A 16 26.47 17.94 -3.17
CA ALA A 16 25.12 17.51 -3.49
C ALA A 16 24.69 16.50 -2.42
N ALA A 17 23.91 16.95 -1.44
CA ALA A 17 23.19 16.08 -0.53
C ALA A 17 22.12 15.35 -1.36
N SER A 18 22.35 14.07 -1.66
CA SER A 18 21.30 13.20 -2.17
C SER A 18 20.26 13.05 -1.06
N ALA A 19 19.13 13.74 -1.19
CA ALA A 19 17.94 13.42 -0.41
C ALA A 19 17.53 12.00 -0.84
N GLN A 20 17.82 11.00 -0.02
CA GLN A 20 17.20 9.70 -0.13
C GLN A 20 15.73 9.93 0.21
N ASP A 21 14.83 9.81 -0.78
CA ASP A 21 13.39 9.67 -0.57
C ASP A 21 13.20 8.38 0.23
N GLN A 22 13.25 8.49 1.56
CA GLN A 22 12.79 7.42 2.43
C GLN A 22 11.28 7.32 2.24
N ASP A 23 10.82 6.16 1.77
CA ASP A 23 9.41 5.81 1.74
C ASP A 23 8.83 6.06 3.16
N PRO A 24 7.90 7.02 3.34
CA PRO A 24 7.36 7.34 4.66
C PRO A 24 6.69 6.14 5.33
N CYS A 25 6.50 5.06 4.59
CA CYS A 25 5.82 3.84 5.02
C CYS A 25 6.75 2.63 5.16
N ASP A 26 8.05 2.80 5.32
CA ASP A 26 8.95 1.72 5.74
C ASP A 26 8.69 1.36 7.21
N ASN A 27 7.66 0.56 7.43
CA ASN A 27 7.16 0.16 8.74
C ASN A 27 7.41 -1.33 8.99
N ASN A 28 8.35 -1.64 9.89
CA ASN A 28 8.72 -3.01 10.25
C ASN A 28 7.56 -3.90 10.70
N LEU A 29 6.49 -3.34 11.29
CA LEU A 29 5.33 -4.12 11.72
C LEU A 29 4.50 -4.57 10.53
N ILE A 30 4.19 -3.66 9.61
CA ILE A 30 3.48 -3.97 8.37
C ILE A 30 4.29 -4.97 7.56
N GLN A 31 5.61 -4.77 7.43
CA GLN A 31 6.47 -5.68 6.66
C GLN A 31 6.45 -7.12 7.22
N LYS A 32 6.50 -7.30 8.54
CA LYS A 32 6.37 -8.64 9.16
C LYS A 32 5.02 -9.30 8.86
N GLN A 33 3.94 -8.53 8.87
CA GLN A 33 2.61 -9.03 8.51
C GLN A 33 2.54 -9.43 7.03
N VAL A 34 3.12 -8.61 6.14
CA VAL A 34 3.24 -8.88 4.71
C VAL A 34 3.98 -10.19 4.46
N ASP A 35 5.17 -10.36 5.05
CA ASP A 35 6.00 -11.56 4.87
C ASP A 35 5.29 -12.81 5.36
N SER A 36 4.61 -12.73 6.51
CA SER A 36 3.82 -13.84 7.06
C SER A 36 2.68 -14.25 6.12
N LEU A 37 1.89 -13.29 5.65
CA LEU A 37 0.77 -13.56 4.75
C LEU A 37 1.23 -14.07 3.38
N LYS A 38 2.28 -13.48 2.81
CA LYS A 38 2.88 -13.98 1.57
C LYS A 38 3.28 -15.45 1.70
N ASN A 39 3.99 -15.81 2.78
CA ASN A 39 4.39 -17.18 3.02
C ASN A 39 3.20 -18.15 3.06
N ILE A 40 2.12 -17.77 3.75
CA ILE A 40 0.90 -18.58 3.83
C ILE A 40 0.28 -18.76 2.44
N PHE A 41 0.06 -17.69 1.70
CA PHE A 41 -0.61 -17.75 0.40
C PHE A 41 0.24 -18.44 -0.67
N LEU A 42 1.55 -18.19 -0.72
CA LEU A 42 2.45 -18.83 -1.68
C LEU A 42 2.51 -20.36 -1.45
N LYS A 43 2.60 -20.80 -0.18
CA LYS A 43 2.54 -22.22 0.18
C LYS A 43 1.21 -22.87 -0.22
N ASN A 44 0.12 -22.10 -0.18
CA ASN A 44 -1.20 -22.56 -0.60
C ASN A 44 -1.44 -22.43 -2.11
N GLY A 45 -0.41 -22.25 -2.93
CA GLY A 45 -0.49 -22.25 -4.38
C GLY A 45 -1.09 -20.97 -4.99
N PHE A 46 -1.01 -19.84 -4.28
CA PHE A 46 -1.26 -18.53 -4.87
C PHE A 46 0.00 -17.94 -5.48
N MET A 47 -0.17 -17.01 -6.39
CA MET A 47 0.90 -16.17 -6.95
C MET A 47 0.55 -14.71 -6.77
N ILE A 48 1.56 -13.88 -6.53
CA ILE A 48 1.38 -12.44 -6.40
C ILE A 48 1.16 -11.84 -7.79
N MET A 49 0.09 -11.08 -7.95
CA MET A 49 -0.24 -10.37 -9.18
C MET A 49 0.15 -8.91 -9.11
N GLN A 50 -0.08 -8.29 -7.96
CA GLN A 50 0.25 -6.89 -7.70
C GLN A 50 0.43 -6.68 -6.21
N GLU A 51 1.36 -5.83 -5.84
CA GLU A 51 1.55 -5.40 -4.47
C GLU A 51 2.14 -4.00 -4.41
N ALA A 52 1.84 -3.25 -3.36
CA ALA A 52 2.37 -1.91 -3.14
C ALA A 52 2.30 -1.50 -1.67
N ASN A 53 3.32 -0.76 -1.22
CA ASN A 53 3.19 0.13 -0.07
C ASN A 53 2.23 1.26 -0.44
N VAL A 54 1.38 1.65 0.50
CA VAL A 54 0.44 2.73 0.31
C VAL A 54 0.57 3.75 1.44
N ALA A 55 0.61 5.02 1.07
CA ALA A 55 0.50 6.14 2.01
C ALA A 55 -0.81 6.86 1.69
N MET A 56 -1.66 7.06 2.69
CA MET A 56 -2.98 7.63 2.49
C MET A 56 -3.38 8.59 3.60
N GLU A 57 -4.35 9.43 3.32
CA GLU A 57 -4.96 10.30 4.33
C GLU A 57 -6.14 9.60 5.00
N SER A 58 -6.38 9.95 6.26
CA SER A 58 -7.54 9.46 7.02
C SER A 58 -8.85 9.82 6.29
N GLU A 59 -9.75 8.85 6.20
CA GLU A 59 -11.07 8.97 5.55
C GLU A 59 -11.03 9.12 4.03
N SER A 60 -9.84 9.12 3.41
CA SER A 60 -9.68 9.19 1.96
C SER A 60 -9.64 7.80 1.34
N GLU A 61 -10.23 7.66 0.15
CA GLU A 61 -10.14 6.44 -0.66
C GLU A 61 -8.84 6.43 -1.48
N LEU A 62 -8.16 5.30 -1.52
CA LEU A 62 -7.03 5.08 -2.41
C LEU A 62 -7.43 4.05 -3.49
N PRO A 63 -7.76 4.49 -4.71
CA PRO A 63 -8.18 3.56 -5.74
C PRO A 63 -7.00 2.74 -6.28
N VAL A 64 -7.14 1.41 -6.26
CA VAL A 64 -6.22 0.45 -6.89
C VAL A 64 -6.98 -0.25 -8.00
N ILE A 65 -6.55 -0.08 -9.24
CA ILE A 65 -7.16 -0.69 -10.42
C ILE A 65 -6.41 -1.97 -10.76
N VAL A 66 -7.14 -3.08 -10.86
CA VAL A 66 -6.57 -4.41 -11.10
C VAL A 66 -7.33 -5.16 -12.20
N PRO A 67 -6.64 -5.79 -13.17
CA PRO A 67 -7.27 -6.67 -14.13
C PRO A 67 -7.57 -8.03 -13.49
N MET A 68 -8.79 -8.50 -13.61
CA MET A 68 -9.18 -9.82 -13.14
C MET A 68 -9.80 -10.65 -14.27
N LYS A 69 -9.52 -11.96 -14.29
CA LYS A 69 -10.06 -12.90 -15.29
C LYS A 69 -11.24 -13.67 -14.73
N MET A 70 -12.28 -13.80 -15.53
CA MET A 70 -13.47 -14.59 -15.22
C MET A 70 -13.11 -15.99 -14.69
N GLY A 71 -13.77 -16.42 -13.62
CA GLY A 71 -13.63 -17.75 -13.03
C GLY A 71 -12.32 -18.00 -12.27
N ALA A 72 -11.36 -17.08 -12.32
CA ALA A 72 -10.12 -17.21 -11.54
C ALA A 72 -10.34 -16.82 -10.08
N ASN A 73 -9.73 -17.55 -9.16
CA ASN A 73 -9.83 -17.26 -7.72
C ASN A 73 -8.73 -16.28 -7.31
N TYR A 74 -9.13 -15.10 -6.87
CA TYR A 74 -8.25 -14.07 -6.35
C TYR A 74 -8.37 -13.96 -4.84
N GLN A 75 -7.27 -13.55 -4.22
CA GLN A 75 -7.21 -13.15 -2.82
C GLN A 75 -6.76 -11.70 -2.77
N VAL A 76 -7.55 -10.86 -2.14
CA VAL A 76 -7.23 -9.46 -1.87
C VAL A 76 -6.83 -9.34 -0.42
N VAL A 77 -5.73 -8.63 -0.18
CA VAL A 77 -5.23 -8.34 1.17
C VAL A 77 -4.96 -6.85 1.27
N PHE A 78 -5.47 -6.23 2.32
CA PHE A 78 -5.12 -4.88 2.73
C PHE A 78 -4.67 -4.90 4.18
N ILE A 79 -3.48 -4.39 4.44
CA ILE A 79 -2.91 -4.22 5.78
C ILE A 79 -2.87 -2.71 6.03
N GLY A 80 -3.59 -2.24 7.03
CA GLY A 80 -3.62 -0.83 7.40
C GLY A 80 -2.61 -0.47 8.49
N ASP A 81 -2.52 0.83 8.78
CA ASP A 81 -1.72 1.36 9.87
C ASP A 81 -2.28 0.87 11.23
N VAL A 82 -1.42 0.32 12.07
CA VAL A 82 -1.82 -0.26 13.38
C VAL A 82 -2.44 0.76 14.35
N HIS A 83 -2.25 2.04 14.09
CA HIS A 83 -2.82 3.12 14.92
C HIS A 83 -4.18 3.64 14.41
N SER A 84 -4.65 3.14 13.28
CA SER A 84 -5.98 3.48 12.77
C SER A 84 -7.08 2.80 13.58
N GLN A 85 -8.23 3.46 13.73
CA GLN A 85 -9.37 2.94 14.47
C GLN A 85 -10.29 2.07 13.62
N SER A 86 -10.34 2.32 12.31
CA SER A 86 -11.12 1.48 11.41
C SER A 86 -10.48 1.36 10.03
N TYR A 87 -10.79 0.26 9.40
CA TYR A 87 -10.34 -0.11 8.07
C TYR A 87 -11.55 -0.52 7.24
N GLU A 88 -11.55 -0.14 5.99
CA GLU A 88 -12.62 -0.49 5.06
C GLU A 88 -12.03 -0.79 3.69
N VAL A 89 -12.55 -1.80 3.02
CA VAL A 89 -12.22 -2.09 1.62
C VAL A 89 -13.53 -2.25 0.86
N ARG A 90 -13.68 -1.44 -0.19
CA ARG A 90 -14.76 -1.55 -1.17
C ARG A 90 -14.17 -2.00 -2.49
N MET A 91 -14.89 -2.82 -3.21
CA MET A 91 -14.50 -3.21 -4.57
C MET A 91 -15.67 -3.00 -5.53
N PHE A 92 -15.37 -2.48 -6.70
CA PHE A 92 -16.30 -2.15 -7.75
C PHE A 92 -15.90 -2.86 -9.04
N ASP A 93 -16.89 -3.28 -9.81
CA ASP A 93 -16.69 -3.79 -11.17
C ASP A 93 -16.48 -2.64 -12.18
N PHE A 94 -16.33 -2.99 -13.46
CA PHE A 94 -16.14 -2.01 -14.53
C PHE A 94 -17.33 -1.06 -14.71
N ASN A 95 -18.54 -1.48 -14.31
CA ASN A 95 -19.76 -0.66 -14.35
C ASN A 95 -19.97 0.17 -13.07
N GLU A 96 -18.93 0.29 -12.24
CA GLU A 96 -18.97 0.99 -10.94
C GLU A 96 -20.00 0.39 -9.94
N LYS A 97 -20.43 -0.85 -10.16
CA LYS A 97 -21.25 -1.56 -9.21
C LYS A 97 -20.39 -2.13 -8.08
N GLN A 98 -20.77 -1.86 -6.84
CA GLN A 98 -20.06 -2.43 -5.70
C GLN A 98 -20.29 -3.94 -5.63
N VAL A 99 -19.21 -4.72 -5.78
CA VAL A 99 -19.23 -6.19 -5.77
C VAL A 99 -18.69 -6.79 -4.48
N TYR A 100 -17.99 -5.99 -3.69
CA TYR A 100 -17.50 -6.39 -2.36
C TYR A 100 -17.39 -5.19 -1.42
N HIS A 101 -17.65 -5.44 -0.13
CA HIS A 101 -17.48 -4.46 0.94
C HIS A 101 -17.15 -5.17 2.26
N ARG A 102 -16.12 -4.71 2.94
CA ARG A 102 -15.81 -5.12 4.31
C ARG A 102 -15.28 -3.93 5.10
N LYS A 103 -15.79 -3.80 6.33
CA LYS A 103 -15.31 -2.83 7.31
C LYS A 103 -14.92 -3.57 8.59
N SER A 104 -13.83 -3.15 9.21
CA SER A 104 -13.34 -3.67 10.48
C SER A 104 -12.98 -2.49 11.37
N ASN A 105 -13.38 -2.55 12.65
CA ASN A 105 -12.95 -1.60 13.67
C ASN A 105 -11.88 -2.29 14.52
N TYR A 106 -10.77 -1.61 14.75
CA TYR A 106 -9.67 -2.14 15.55
C TYR A 106 -10.09 -2.50 16.98
N SER A 107 -11.02 -1.72 17.57
CA SER A 107 -11.59 -1.99 18.90
C SER A 107 -12.26 -3.36 19.00
N ASP A 108 -12.87 -3.81 17.89
CA ASP A 108 -13.69 -5.03 17.87
C ASP A 108 -12.85 -6.28 17.62
N HIS A 109 -11.82 -6.17 16.79
CA HIS A 109 -11.06 -7.32 16.29
C HIS A 109 -9.55 -7.26 16.58
N LYS A 110 -9.02 -6.11 17.01
CA LYS A 110 -7.58 -5.85 17.21
C LYS A 110 -6.72 -6.27 16.01
N ASP A 111 -7.30 -6.19 14.81
CA ASP A 111 -6.67 -6.61 13.57
C ASP A 111 -6.73 -5.46 12.55
N ASN A 112 -5.59 -5.14 11.98
CA ASN A 112 -5.41 -4.14 10.95
C ASN A 112 -5.40 -4.74 9.53
N ILE A 113 -5.83 -6.00 9.39
CA ILE A 113 -5.80 -6.76 8.14
C ILE A 113 -7.22 -7.02 7.65
N ILE A 114 -7.49 -6.66 6.40
CA ILE A 114 -8.67 -7.10 5.66
C ILE A 114 -8.22 -8.07 4.57
N THR A 115 -8.78 -9.27 4.57
CA THR A 115 -8.51 -10.27 3.55
C THR A 115 -9.81 -10.93 3.09
N TYR A 116 -9.93 -11.18 1.77
CA TYR A 116 -11.10 -11.85 1.20
C TYR A 116 -10.78 -12.51 -0.13
N SER A 117 -11.53 -13.57 -0.46
CA SER A 117 -11.48 -14.22 -1.76
C SER A 117 -12.55 -13.64 -2.70
N TYR A 118 -12.23 -13.58 -3.98
CA TYR A 118 -13.15 -13.12 -5.01
C TYR A 118 -12.94 -13.89 -6.32
N VAL A 119 -14.06 -14.26 -6.96
CA VAL A 119 -14.08 -14.90 -8.27
C VAL A 119 -14.90 -14.03 -9.22
N PRO A 120 -14.27 -13.34 -10.18
CA PRO A 120 -14.97 -12.47 -11.11
C PRO A 120 -15.92 -13.24 -12.02
N GLN A 121 -17.09 -12.66 -12.29
CA GLN A 121 -18.07 -13.20 -13.23
C GLN A 121 -17.72 -12.88 -14.70
N MET A 122 -16.91 -11.85 -14.92
CA MET A 122 -16.40 -11.42 -16.22
C MET A 122 -14.93 -11.06 -16.13
N SER A 123 -14.23 -11.12 -17.29
CA SER A 123 -12.85 -10.67 -17.39
C SER A 123 -12.85 -9.16 -17.62
N GLU A 124 -12.53 -8.38 -16.60
CA GLU A 124 -12.59 -6.92 -16.62
C GLU A 124 -11.66 -6.29 -15.58
N TYR A 125 -11.54 -4.97 -15.60
CA TYR A 125 -10.89 -4.22 -14.53
C TYR A 125 -11.83 -4.06 -13.35
N HIS A 126 -11.28 -4.26 -12.16
CA HIS A 126 -11.93 -3.95 -10.89
C HIS A 126 -11.21 -2.81 -10.21
N MET A 127 -11.95 -1.99 -9.47
CA MET A 127 -11.40 -0.92 -8.65
C MET A 127 -11.55 -1.29 -7.18
N ILE A 128 -10.43 -1.42 -6.48
CA ILE A 128 -10.39 -1.70 -5.05
C ILE A 128 -10.04 -0.40 -4.33
N ARG A 129 -10.86 -0.01 -3.35
CA ARG A 129 -10.73 1.25 -2.61
C ARG A 129 -10.58 0.97 -1.12
N PRO A 130 -9.34 0.84 -0.60
CA PRO A 130 -9.10 0.83 0.82
C PRO A 130 -9.31 2.23 1.42
N VAL A 131 -9.79 2.26 2.66
CA VAL A 131 -9.96 3.43 3.49
C VAL A 131 -9.46 3.11 4.89
N GLN A 132 -8.79 4.04 5.53
CA GLN A 132 -8.45 3.97 6.95
C GLN A 132 -8.95 5.23 7.66
N VAL A 133 -9.33 5.09 8.92
CA VAL A 133 -9.71 6.22 9.77
C VAL A 133 -8.78 6.28 10.97
N ASN A 134 -8.11 7.41 11.13
CA ASN A 134 -7.32 7.72 12.30
C ASN A 134 -7.64 9.15 12.78
N ASN A 135 -8.24 9.25 13.97
CA ASN A 135 -8.65 10.54 14.51
C ASN A 135 -7.48 11.38 15.05
N LYS A 136 -6.36 10.73 15.37
CA LYS A 136 -5.16 11.38 15.91
C LYS A 136 -4.19 11.81 14.83
N GLN A 137 -4.02 10.98 13.78
CA GLN A 137 -3.12 11.23 12.66
C GLN A 137 -3.93 11.25 11.37
N LYS A 138 -4.01 12.41 10.71
CA LYS A 138 -4.84 12.57 9.50
C LYS A 138 -4.10 12.29 8.20
N LYS A 139 -2.77 12.33 8.19
CA LYS A 139 -1.93 12.18 6.99
C LYS A 139 -0.87 11.11 7.20
N ASN A 140 -0.36 10.59 6.08
CA ASN A 140 0.72 9.61 6.05
C ASN A 140 0.38 8.34 6.85
N LEU A 141 -0.86 7.87 6.75
CA LEU A 141 -1.24 6.56 7.25
C LEU A 141 -0.67 5.51 6.31
N CYS A 142 0.14 4.62 6.86
CA CYS A 142 0.78 3.58 6.08
C CYS A 142 -0.12 2.37 5.94
N GLY A 143 0.07 1.64 4.85
CA GLY A 143 -0.59 0.39 4.60
C GLY A 143 0.12 -0.41 3.52
N TYR A 144 -0.38 -1.61 3.27
CA TYR A 144 0.11 -2.49 2.22
C TYR A 144 -1.06 -3.17 1.51
N PHE A 145 -0.99 -3.20 0.20
CA PHE A 145 -1.96 -3.87 -0.65
C PHE A 145 -1.34 -5.06 -1.36
N ILE A 146 -2.03 -6.20 -1.40
CA ILE A 146 -1.62 -7.37 -2.16
C ILE A 146 -2.82 -7.95 -2.89
N LEU A 147 -2.66 -8.19 -4.19
CA LEU A 147 -3.53 -9.02 -5.00
C LEU A 147 -2.82 -10.32 -5.34
N LEU A 148 -3.42 -11.44 -4.97
CA LEU A 148 -2.92 -12.77 -5.32
C LEU A 148 -3.96 -13.50 -6.18
N LYS A 149 -3.47 -14.46 -6.97
CA LYS A 149 -4.30 -15.33 -7.80
C LYS A 149 -3.93 -16.78 -7.53
N LYS A 150 -4.93 -17.67 -7.44
CA LYS A 150 -4.71 -19.12 -7.37
C LYS A 150 -4.10 -19.61 -8.68
N LYS A 151 -3.07 -20.44 -8.59
CA LYS A 151 -2.45 -21.10 -9.76
C LYS A 151 -3.39 -22.12 -10.38
#